data_8daecd36cb81ba0e0252c5e12dd4d0da
#
_entry.id   8daecd36cb81ba0e0252c5e12dd4d0da
#
_cell.length_a   1.000
_cell.length_b   1.000
_cell.length_c   1.000
_cell.angle_alpha   90.00
_cell.angle_beta   90.00
_cell.angle_gamma   90.00
#
_symmetry.space_group_name_H-M   'P 1'
#
loop_
_entity.id
_entity.type
_entity.pdbx_description
1 polymer ?
#
loop_
_entity_poly.entity_id
_entity_poly.type
_entity_poly.pdbx_seq_one_letter_code
_entity_poly.pdbx_strand_id
1 'polypeptide(L)'
;MPNRIETKHDQTILFIGDSITDAGRLEAAHRPFGYGYVHFVAYYLLAKYSEYNINVINTGISGDTILDLEDRWEKDCLKHKPDVLSVLIGINDVFRQYTGRLDEAVLLDEYQLTYKRLLSSAKEKNNCRLILMEPFMFCADKANPAYKALKQYIQVVRALAEEFDAVLVPLQELIDNKIKKVPPEKFSDDMVHPYVWAHAWIAQQWLEATKL
;
A
#
# COMPACT_ATOMS: atom_id res chain seq x y z
N MET A 1 -12.15 2.19 21.24
CA MET A 1 -11.03 1.65 20.47
C MET A 1 -11.16 2.24 19.07
N PRO A 2 -10.45 3.29 18.73
CA PRO A 2 -10.47 3.84 17.39
C PRO A 2 -9.74 2.85 16.48
N ASN A 3 -10.08 2.77 15.22
CA ASN A 3 -9.36 2.09 14.13
C ASN A 3 -9.62 0.58 13.88
N ARG A 4 -10.74 0.02 14.32
CA ARG A 4 -11.18 -1.27 13.77
C ARG A 4 -11.97 -1.03 12.49
N ILE A 5 -11.65 -1.77 11.42
CA ILE A 5 -12.51 -1.83 10.23
C ILE A 5 -13.68 -2.77 10.56
N GLU A 6 -14.89 -2.27 10.46
CA GLU A 6 -16.09 -3.09 10.60
C GLU A 6 -16.49 -3.63 9.23
N THR A 7 -16.73 -4.93 9.16
CA THR A 7 -17.21 -5.58 7.94
C THR A 7 -18.71 -5.36 7.79
N LYS A 8 -19.16 -5.00 6.58
CA LYS A 8 -20.57 -4.77 6.25
C LYS A 8 -20.96 -5.56 5.00
N HIS A 9 -22.26 -5.82 4.85
CA HIS A 9 -22.80 -6.35 3.60
C HIS A 9 -22.54 -5.38 2.44
N ASP A 10 -22.25 -5.94 1.27
CA ASP A 10 -21.99 -5.21 0.02
C ASP A 10 -20.84 -4.20 0.10
N GLN A 11 -19.91 -4.41 1.06
CA GLN A 11 -18.78 -3.52 1.28
C GLN A 11 -17.78 -3.60 0.14
N THR A 12 -17.36 -2.44 -0.37
CA THR A 12 -16.27 -2.34 -1.34
C THR A 12 -14.97 -1.98 -0.64
N ILE A 13 -13.97 -2.85 -0.78
CA ILE A 13 -12.59 -2.67 -0.28
C ILE A 13 -11.67 -2.49 -1.48
N LEU A 14 -11.09 -1.31 -1.64
CA LEU A 14 -10.23 -0.98 -2.76
C LEU A 14 -8.78 -0.87 -2.32
N PHE A 15 -7.89 -1.53 -3.06
CA PHE A 15 -6.45 -1.44 -2.93
C PHE A 15 -5.88 -0.65 -4.11
N ILE A 16 -5.11 0.40 -3.84
CA ILE A 16 -4.44 1.21 -4.84
C ILE A 16 -2.98 1.43 -4.46
N GLY A 17 -2.10 1.50 -5.44
CA GLY A 17 -0.66 1.66 -5.23
C GLY A 17 0.13 1.32 -6.49
N ASP A 18 1.38 0.97 -6.27
CA ASP A 18 2.38 0.67 -7.29
C ASP A 18 2.48 -0.84 -7.64
N SER A 19 3.68 -1.29 -8.07
CA SER A 19 3.97 -2.68 -8.44
C SER A 19 3.75 -3.69 -7.32
N ILE A 20 3.92 -3.29 -6.07
CA ILE A 20 3.72 -4.18 -4.91
C ILE A 20 2.23 -4.50 -4.74
N THR A 21 1.36 -3.55 -5.06
CA THR A 21 -0.10 -3.71 -5.06
C THR A 21 -0.58 -4.39 -6.34
N ASP A 22 -0.04 -4.02 -7.51
CA ASP A 22 -0.34 -4.61 -8.81
C ASP A 22 -0.06 -6.12 -8.82
N ALA A 23 1.19 -6.50 -8.59
CA ALA A 23 1.67 -7.89 -8.54
C ALA A 23 1.07 -8.76 -9.65
N GLY A 24 1.08 -8.26 -10.89
CA GLY A 24 0.59 -8.98 -12.07
C GLY A 24 -0.93 -9.14 -12.15
N ARG A 25 -1.72 -8.26 -11.54
CA ARG A 25 -3.20 -8.36 -11.50
C ARG A 25 -3.89 -8.40 -12.85
N LEU A 26 -3.24 -7.94 -13.92
CA LEU A 26 -3.78 -7.99 -15.29
C LEU A 26 -3.37 -9.25 -16.06
N GLU A 27 -2.42 -10.02 -15.55
CA GLU A 27 -2.03 -11.29 -16.14
C GLU A 27 -3.16 -12.33 -16.02
N ALA A 28 -3.44 -13.06 -17.07
CA ALA A 28 -4.58 -13.97 -17.13
C ALA A 28 -4.61 -14.99 -15.98
N ALA A 29 -3.41 -15.45 -15.55
CA ALA A 29 -3.27 -16.43 -14.48
C ALA A 29 -3.55 -15.87 -13.07
N HIS A 30 -3.52 -14.53 -12.90
CA HIS A 30 -3.54 -13.87 -11.60
C HIS A 30 -4.71 -12.89 -11.41
N ARG A 31 -5.60 -12.79 -12.39
CA ARG A 31 -6.79 -11.91 -12.29
C ARG A 31 -7.74 -12.37 -11.20
N PRO A 32 -8.42 -11.41 -10.54
CA PRO A 32 -8.30 -9.97 -10.67
C PRO A 32 -7.34 -9.33 -9.65
N PHE A 33 -6.73 -10.12 -8.76
CA PHE A 33 -6.04 -9.62 -7.56
C PHE A 33 -4.51 -9.60 -7.66
N GLY A 34 -3.92 -10.19 -8.72
CA GLY A 34 -2.49 -10.44 -8.81
C GLY A 34 -2.06 -11.68 -8.01
N TYR A 35 -0.75 -11.84 -7.79
CA TYR A 35 -0.16 -12.88 -6.93
C TYR A 35 0.39 -12.30 -5.62
N GLY A 36 0.18 -11.00 -5.38
CA GLY A 36 0.72 -10.26 -4.25
C GLY A 36 -0.14 -10.28 -2.99
N TYR A 37 0.12 -9.35 -2.07
CA TYR A 37 -0.56 -9.30 -0.78
C TYR A 37 -2.08 -9.11 -0.91
N VAL A 38 -2.53 -8.39 -1.95
CA VAL A 38 -3.96 -8.18 -2.22
C VAL A 38 -4.67 -9.52 -2.47
N HIS A 39 -4.02 -10.44 -3.20
CA HIS A 39 -4.55 -11.78 -3.42
C HIS A 39 -4.85 -12.51 -2.10
N PHE A 40 -3.88 -12.54 -1.19
CA PHE A 40 -4.03 -13.23 0.09
C PHE A 40 -5.08 -12.57 0.97
N VAL A 41 -5.12 -11.24 1.04
CA VAL A 41 -6.16 -10.50 1.79
C VAL A 41 -7.53 -10.77 1.18
N ALA A 42 -7.67 -10.65 -0.15
CA ALA A 42 -8.95 -10.83 -0.83
C ALA A 42 -9.56 -12.21 -0.55
N TYR A 43 -8.79 -13.27 -0.78
CA TYR A 43 -9.32 -14.63 -0.56
C TYR A 43 -9.57 -14.95 0.91
N TYR A 44 -8.77 -14.40 1.83
CA TYR A 44 -9.05 -14.51 3.25
C TYR A 44 -10.40 -13.85 3.61
N LEU A 45 -10.65 -12.63 3.14
CA LEU A 45 -11.89 -11.90 3.42
C LEU A 45 -13.10 -12.57 2.78
N LEU A 46 -12.99 -12.99 1.51
CA LEU A 46 -14.06 -13.68 0.80
C LEU A 46 -14.41 -15.03 1.45
N ALA A 47 -13.43 -15.74 1.98
CA ALA A 47 -13.68 -17.01 2.69
C ALA A 47 -14.27 -16.77 4.09
N LYS A 48 -13.74 -15.81 4.84
CA LYS A 48 -14.16 -15.53 6.23
C LYS A 48 -15.54 -14.88 6.30
N TYR A 49 -15.88 -14.07 5.31
CA TYR A 49 -17.10 -13.26 5.26
C TYR A 49 -17.92 -13.56 3.99
N SER A 50 -18.01 -14.84 3.63
CA SER A 50 -18.67 -15.27 2.39
C SER A 50 -20.12 -14.85 2.29
N GLU A 51 -20.81 -14.67 3.41
CA GLU A 51 -22.21 -14.22 3.48
C GLU A 51 -22.38 -12.70 3.32
N TYR A 52 -21.28 -11.90 3.35
CA TYR A 52 -21.37 -10.44 3.32
C TYR A 52 -21.30 -9.82 1.92
N ASN A 53 -21.07 -10.62 0.88
CA ASN A 53 -20.94 -10.13 -0.51
C ASN A 53 -19.90 -9.02 -0.66
N ILE A 54 -18.71 -9.20 -0.05
CA ILE A 54 -17.63 -8.21 -0.10
C ILE A 54 -17.10 -8.10 -1.52
N ASN A 55 -16.99 -6.87 -2.03
CA ASN A 55 -16.35 -6.57 -3.30
C ASN A 55 -14.90 -6.10 -3.06
N VAL A 56 -13.91 -6.88 -3.47
CA VAL A 56 -12.49 -6.50 -3.39
C VAL A 56 -12.01 -6.05 -4.76
N ILE A 57 -11.37 -4.88 -4.81
CA ILE A 57 -10.86 -4.28 -6.04
C ILE A 57 -9.37 -4.00 -5.88
N ASN A 58 -8.57 -4.40 -6.87
CA ASN A 58 -7.16 -4.06 -6.98
C ASN A 58 -6.93 -3.15 -8.18
N THR A 59 -6.50 -1.91 -7.93
CA THR A 59 -6.14 -0.92 -8.95
C THR A 59 -4.66 -0.51 -8.90
N GLY A 60 -3.79 -1.35 -8.36
CA GLY A 60 -2.34 -1.16 -8.41
C GLY A 60 -1.83 -1.10 -9.85
N ILE A 61 -0.83 -0.25 -10.12
CA ILE A 61 -0.13 -0.16 -11.40
C ILE A 61 1.38 -0.10 -11.14
N SER A 62 2.10 -1.01 -11.78
CA SER A 62 3.56 -1.12 -11.62
C SER A 62 4.26 0.15 -12.05
N GLY A 63 5.17 0.65 -11.19
CA GLY A 63 5.97 1.84 -11.45
C GLY A 63 5.37 3.15 -10.98
N ASP A 64 4.12 3.19 -10.55
CA ASP A 64 3.45 4.42 -10.15
C ASP A 64 4.15 5.14 -8.99
N THR A 65 4.18 6.45 -9.09
CA THR A 65 4.44 7.42 -8.03
C THR A 65 3.12 7.98 -7.49
N ILE A 66 3.20 8.86 -6.50
CA ILE A 66 2.02 9.57 -5.98
C ILE A 66 1.36 10.48 -7.06
N LEU A 67 2.14 11.02 -8.00
CA LEU A 67 1.62 11.84 -9.09
C LEU A 67 0.87 10.98 -10.12
N ASP A 68 1.40 9.80 -10.46
CA ASP A 68 0.70 8.84 -11.31
C ASP A 68 -0.64 8.40 -10.67
N LEU A 69 -0.66 8.22 -9.34
CA LEU A 69 -1.91 8.00 -8.63
C LEU A 69 -2.89 9.16 -8.78
N GLU A 70 -2.42 10.41 -8.70
CA GLU A 70 -3.25 11.61 -8.85
C GLU A 70 -3.93 11.64 -10.22
N ASP A 71 -3.18 11.38 -11.28
CA ASP A 71 -3.69 11.40 -12.67
C ASP A 71 -4.84 10.42 -12.90
N ARG A 72 -4.85 9.30 -12.20
CA ARG A 72 -5.88 8.27 -12.33
C ARG A 72 -6.85 8.16 -11.15
N TRP A 73 -6.73 9.06 -10.14
CA TRP A 73 -7.46 8.95 -8.88
C TRP A 73 -8.98 8.92 -9.04
N GLU A 74 -9.52 9.79 -9.89
CA GLU A 74 -10.97 9.81 -10.16
C GLU A 74 -11.45 8.50 -10.75
N LYS A 75 -10.74 7.95 -11.73
CA LYS A 75 -11.13 6.75 -12.46
C LYS A 75 -10.93 5.48 -11.63
N ASP A 76 -9.77 5.35 -10.97
CA ASP A 76 -9.30 4.09 -10.40
C ASP A 76 -9.52 4.02 -8.87
N CYS A 77 -9.98 5.14 -8.25
CA CYS A 77 -10.36 5.19 -6.85
C CYS A 77 -11.80 5.68 -6.65
N LEU A 78 -12.07 6.97 -6.92
CA LEU A 78 -13.30 7.63 -6.50
C LEU A 78 -14.57 7.06 -7.15
N LYS A 79 -14.51 6.69 -8.44
CA LYS A 79 -15.64 6.07 -9.17
C LYS A 79 -16.07 4.72 -8.64
N HIS A 80 -15.18 4.01 -7.98
CA HIS A 80 -15.50 2.74 -7.34
C HIS A 80 -16.28 2.88 -6.03
N LYS A 81 -16.35 4.10 -5.48
CA LYS A 81 -17.03 4.44 -4.23
C LYS A 81 -16.65 3.48 -3.09
N PRO A 82 -15.35 3.33 -2.78
CA PRO A 82 -14.92 2.40 -1.76
C PRO A 82 -15.47 2.78 -0.37
N ASP A 83 -15.89 1.79 0.40
CA ASP A 83 -16.14 1.93 1.85
C ASP A 83 -14.83 1.90 2.63
N VAL A 84 -13.85 1.13 2.12
CA VAL A 84 -12.51 1.01 2.68
C VAL A 84 -11.50 1.21 1.55
N LEU A 85 -10.57 2.12 1.75
CA LEU A 85 -9.50 2.42 0.82
C LEU A 85 -8.14 2.11 1.45
N SER A 86 -7.40 1.16 0.88
CA SER A 86 -6.04 0.81 1.27
C SER A 86 -5.03 1.36 0.26
N VAL A 87 -4.07 2.16 0.72
CA VAL A 87 -3.07 2.83 -0.13
C VAL A 87 -1.67 2.39 0.29
N LEU A 88 -0.88 1.92 -0.69
CA LEU A 88 0.55 1.63 -0.56
C LEU A 88 1.29 2.27 -1.73
N ILE A 89 1.98 3.39 -1.47
CA ILE A 89 2.69 4.18 -2.48
C ILE A 89 3.87 4.91 -1.86
N GLY A 90 4.91 5.22 -2.64
CA GLY A 90 6.02 6.07 -2.22
C GLY A 90 7.41 5.47 -2.44
N ILE A 91 7.52 4.17 -2.72
CA ILE A 91 8.84 3.58 -2.98
C ILE A 91 9.44 4.08 -4.30
N ASN A 92 8.64 4.25 -5.35
CA ASN A 92 9.10 4.78 -6.63
C ASN A 92 9.46 6.26 -6.54
N ASP A 93 8.71 7.04 -5.77
CA ASP A 93 8.98 8.46 -5.49
C ASP A 93 10.39 8.65 -4.93
N VAL A 94 10.79 7.76 -4.01
CA VAL A 94 12.14 7.76 -3.42
C VAL A 94 13.17 7.12 -4.35
N PHE A 95 12.90 5.92 -4.86
CA PHE A 95 13.90 5.08 -5.54
C PHE A 95 14.44 5.70 -6.82
N ARG A 96 13.58 6.44 -7.56
CA ARG A 96 13.97 7.14 -8.78
C ARG A 96 15.06 8.19 -8.53
N GLN A 97 15.15 8.76 -7.31
CA GLN A 97 16.23 9.67 -6.93
C GLN A 97 17.61 8.99 -6.92
N TYR A 98 17.67 7.68 -6.76
CA TYR A 98 18.90 6.89 -6.59
C TYR A 98 19.18 5.91 -7.74
N THR A 99 18.31 5.85 -8.74
CA THR A 99 18.40 4.91 -9.87
C THR A 99 18.59 5.61 -11.21
N GLY A 100 19.03 6.87 -11.23
CA GLY A 100 19.30 7.63 -12.45
C GLY A 100 18.04 8.17 -13.14
N ARG A 101 16.90 8.18 -12.47
CA ARG A 101 15.60 8.68 -12.98
C ARG A 101 15.11 9.88 -12.14
N LEU A 102 16.02 10.80 -11.86
CA LEU A 102 15.74 11.94 -10.97
C LEU A 102 14.62 12.86 -11.48
N ASP A 103 14.51 13.00 -12.79
CA ASP A 103 13.45 13.75 -13.47
C ASP A 103 12.03 13.14 -13.32
N GLU A 104 11.97 11.87 -12.96
CA GLU A 104 10.72 11.16 -12.67
C GLU A 104 10.48 10.95 -11.17
N ALA A 105 11.41 11.39 -10.32
CA ALA A 105 11.29 11.28 -8.87
C ALA A 105 10.36 12.36 -8.32
N VAL A 106 9.57 12.03 -7.30
CA VAL A 106 8.72 13.00 -6.61
C VAL A 106 9.38 13.39 -5.30
N LEU A 107 9.61 14.69 -5.10
CA LEU A 107 10.23 15.20 -3.89
C LEU A 107 9.26 15.17 -2.70
N LEU A 108 9.82 15.17 -1.49
CA LEU A 108 9.09 14.96 -0.26
C LEU A 108 7.90 15.91 -0.07
N ASP A 109 8.08 17.21 -0.33
CA ASP A 109 7.04 18.22 -0.14
C ASP A 109 5.87 18.00 -1.11
N GLU A 110 6.19 17.68 -2.36
CA GLU A 110 5.19 17.38 -3.38
C GLU A 110 4.45 16.08 -3.09
N TYR A 111 5.18 15.03 -2.66
CA TYR A 111 4.59 13.79 -2.18
C TYR A 111 3.59 14.04 -1.05
N GLN A 112 3.98 14.80 -0.03
CA GLN A 112 3.11 15.11 1.11
C GLN A 112 1.85 15.87 0.70
N LEU A 113 2.01 16.93 -0.10
CA LEU A 113 0.90 17.76 -0.54
C LEU A 113 -0.09 16.98 -1.41
N THR A 114 0.43 16.22 -2.37
CA THR A 114 -0.40 15.40 -3.27
C THR A 114 -1.11 14.29 -2.49
N TYR A 115 -0.40 13.56 -1.63
CA TYR A 115 -1.01 12.48 -0.84
C TYR A 115 -2.15 13.02 0.03
N LYS A 116 -1.92 14.13 0.74
CA LYS A 116 -2.97 14.80 1.54
C LYS A 116 -4.18 15.17 0.69
N ARG A 117 -3.98 15.72 -0.50
CA ARG A 117 -5.03 16.11 -1.45
C ARG A 117 -5.88 14.91 -1.89
N LEU A 118 -5.23 13.78 -2.20
CA LEU A 118 -5.88 12.53 -2.59
C LEU A 118 -6.75 11.98 -1.45
N LEU A 119 -6.20 11.89 -0.23
CA LEU A 119 -6.94 11.41 0.93
C LEU A 119 -8.13 12.31 1.28
N SER A 120 -7.94 13.63 1.23
CA SER A 120 -9.03 14.59 1.45
C SER A 120 -10.18 14.36 0.46
N SER A 121 -9.85 14.22 -0.82
CA SER A 121 -10.88 13.98 -1.86
C SER A 121 -11.63 12.65 -1.67
N ALA A 122 -10.93 11.59 -1.22
CA ALA A 122 -11.56 10.31 -0.92
C ALA A 122 -12.51 10.41 0.30
N LYS A 123 -12.11 11.14 1.32
CA LYS A 123 -12.97 11.40 2.50
C LYS A 123 -14.19 12.23 2.13
N GLU A 124 -14.01 13.30 1.36
CA GLU A 124 -15.08 14.21 0.95
C GLU A 124 -16.12 13.54 0.05
N LYS A 125 -15.65 12.78 -0.97
CA LYS A 125 -16.54 12.19 -1.96
C LYS A 125 -17.15 10.85 -1.53
N ASN A 126 -16.39 10.02 -0.82
CA ASN A 126 -16.79 8.63 -0.54
C ASN A 126 -16.97 8.36 0.96
N ASN A 127 -16.50 9.25 1.83
CA ASN A 127 -16.49 9.05 3.29
C ASN A 127 -15.90 7.69 3.72
N CYS A 128 -14.92 7.18 2.95
CA CYS A 128 -14.34 5.87 3.18
C CYS A 128 -13.45 5.80 4.42
N ARG A 129 -13.32 4.61 4.99
CA ARG A 129 -12.28 4.32 5.99
C ARG A 129 -10.95 4.15 5.27
N LEU A 130 -9.89 4.76 5.81
CA LEU A 130 -8.57 4.74 5.21
C LEU A 130 -7.65 3.74 5.92
N ILE A 131 -6.85 3.03 5.13
CA ILE A 131 -5.75 2.18 5.58
C ILE A 131 -4.51 2.66 4.83
N LEU A 132 -3.54 3.20 5.55
CA LEU A 132 -2.29 3.66 4.96
C LEU A 132 -1.18 2.68 5.31
N MET A 133 -0.51 2.19 4.27
CA MET A 133 0.63 1.28 4.42
C MET A 133 1.92 2.06 4.20
N GLU A 134 2.91 1.86 5.06
CA GLU A 134 4.22 2.48 4.86
C GLU A 134 4.88 1.95 3.59
N PRO A 135 5.43 2.82 2.73
CA PRO A 135 6.36 2.38 1.70
C PRO A 135 7.58 1.76 2.38
N PHE A 136 8.16 0.74 1.77
CA PHE A 136 9.20 -0.04 2.41
C PHE A 136 10.30 -0.51 1.46
N MET A 137 11.41 -0.94 2.05
CA MET A 137 12.44 -1.71 1.37
C MET A 137 13.05 -2.75 2.31
N PHE A 138 13.47 -3.88 1.75
CA PHE A 138 14.18 -4.95 2.45
C PHE A 138 15.68 -4.63 2.49
N CYS A 139 16.10 -3.73 3.38
CA CYS A 139 17.46 -3.24 3.45
C CYS A 139 18.06 -3.40 4.85
N ALA A 140 19.13 -4.19 4.97
CA ALA A 140 19.83 -4.35 6.24
C ALA A 140 20.79 -3.18 6.51
N ASP A 141 21.35 -2.57 5.46
CA ASP A 141 22.25 -1.41 5.59
C ASP A 141 21.45 -0.13 5.88
N LYS A 142 21.44 0.28 7.14
CA LYS A 142 20.78 1.51 7.58
C LYS A 142 21.52 2.78 7.16
N ALA A 143 22.73 2.66 6.61
CA ALA A 143 23.47 3.77 6.02
C ALA A 143 23.11 4.03 4.54
N ASN A 144 22.42 3.09 3.89
CA ASN A 144 21.97 3.22 2.50
C ASN A 144 21.22 4.54 2.28
N PRO A 145 21.60 5.37 1.29
CA PRO A 145 20.97 6.67 1.06
C PRO A 145 19.48 6.60 0.76
N ALA A 146 19.04 5.64 -0.06
CA ALA A 146 17.62 5.45 -0.39
C ALA A 146 16.82 5.04 0.86
N TYR A 147 17.37 4.17 1.73
CA TYR A 147 16.74 3.82 3.00
C TYR A 147 16.57 5.04 3.93
N LYS A 148 17.59 5.91 4.01
CA LYS A 148 17.51 7.15 4.80
C LYS A 148 16.45 8.11 4.26
N ALA A 149 16.39 8.27 2.94
CA ALA A 149 15.38 9.09 2.29
C ALA A 149 13.97 8.52 2.52
N LEU A 150 13.79 7.22 2.33
CA LEU A 150 12.51 6.53 2.53
C LEU A 150 11.91 6.80 3.91
N LYS A 151 12.74 6.91 4.95
CA LYS A 151 12.26 7.23 6.30
C LYS A 151 11.50 8.56 6.38
N GLN A 152 11.83 9.54 5.56
CA GLN A 152 11.11 10.82 5.52
C GLN A 152 9.71 10.66 4.93
N TYR A 153 9.59 9.88 3.86
CA TYR A 153 8.28 9.55 3.24
C TYR A 153 7.41 8.72 4.19
N ILE A 154 8.00 7.80 4.94
CA ILE A 154 7.31 7.06 6.00
C ILE A 154 6.74 8.00 7.07
N GLN A 155 7.50 9.03 7.49
CA GLN A 155 6.98 10.01 8.47
C GLN A 155 5.78 10.78 7.91
N VAL A 156 5.77 11.11 6.61
CA VAL A 156 4.60 11.70 5.95
C VAL A 156 3.39 10.77 6.04
N VAL A 157 3.56 9.48 5.71
CA VAL A 157 2.46 8.49 5.80
C VAL A 157 1.93 8.37 7.23
N ARG A 158 2.81 8.35 8.23
CA ARG A 158 2.42 8.29 9.65
C ARG A 158 1.63 9.53 10.07
N ALA A 159 2.11 10.71 9.70
CA ALA A 159 1.42 11.98 10.01
C ALA A 159 0.05 12.05 9.34
N LEU A 160 -0.06 11.63 8.08
CA LEU A 160 -1.33 11.56 7.37
C LEU A 160 -2.28 10.51 7.98
N ALA A 161 -1.75 9.37 8.43
CA ALA A 161 -2.57 8.36 9.11
C ALA A 161 -3.19 8.91 10.40
N GLU A 162 -2.43 9.68 11.17
CA GLU A 162 -2.93 10.36 12.37
C GLU A 162 -3.95 11.45 12.00
N GLU A 163 -3.64 12.33 11.04
CA GLU A 163 -4.50 13.44 10.61
C GLU A 163 -5.86 12.96 10.12
N PHE A 164 -5.91 11.85 9.36
CA PHE A 164 -7.13 11.31 8.75
C PHE A 164 -7.81 10.20 9.58
N ASP A 165 -7.36 9.94 10.80
CA ASP A 165 -7.84 8.80 11.62
C ASP A 165 -7.82 7.47 10.83
N ALA A 166 -6.73 7.25 10.07
CA ALA A 166 -6.56 6.06 9.26
C ALA A 166 -5.91 4.92 10.05
N VAL A 167 -6.18 3.68 9.65
CA VAL A 167 -5.40 2.53 10.13
C VAL A 167 -4.00 2.60 9.49
N LEU A 168 -2.96 2.62 10.31
CA LEU A 168 -1.58 2.53 9.84
C LEU A 168 -1.11 1.06 9.82
N VAL A 169 -0.52 0.63 8.71
CA VAL A 169 0.24 -0.61 8.62
C VAL A 169 1.73 -0.26 8.60
N PRO A 170 2.48 -0.39 9.71
CA PRO A 170 3.84 0.09 9.85
C PRO A 170 4.86 -0.88 9.24
N LEU A 171 4.78 -1.10 7.91
CA LEU A 171 5.51 -2.17 7.21
C LEU A 171 7.03 -2.06 7.37
N GLN A 172 7.61 -0.86 7.27
CA GLN A 172 9.07 -0.74 7.36
C GLN A 172 9.59 -1.12 8.74
N GLU A 173 8.88 -0.75 9.80
CA GLU A 173 9.26 -1.14 11.15
C GLU A 173 9.17 -2.67 11.35
N LEU A 174 8.10 -3.27 10.85
CA LEU A 174 7.89 -4.72 10.90
C LEU A 174 8.96 -5.47 10.10
N ILE A 175 9.31 -4.96 8.90
CA ILE A 175 10.40 -5.49 8.07
C ILE A 175 11.73 -5.35 8.79
N ASP A 176 12.04 -4.20 9.36
CA ASP A 176 13.30 -3.96 10.10
C ASP A 176 13.48 -4.93 11.27
N ASN A 177 12.40 -5.32 11.90
CA ASN A 177 12.42 -6.35 12.95
C ASN A 177 12.53 -7.78 12.38
N LYS A 178 11.89 -8.04 11.25
CA LYS A 178 11.88 -9.36 10.61
C LYS A 178 13.25 -9.72 10.01
N ILE A 179 13.91 -8.77 9.36
CA ILE A 179 15.23 -8.98 8.73
C ILE A 179 16.37 -9.20 9.75
N LYS A 180 16.18 -8.91 11.02
CA LYS A 180 17.10 -9.32 12.09
C LYS A 180 17.20 -10.86 12.24
N LYS A 181 16.17 -11.58 11.79
CA LYS A 181 16.05 -13.03 11.91
C LYS A 181 16.11 -13.76 10.56
N VAL A 182 15.73 -13.08 9.49
CA VAL A 182 15.65 -13.62 8.14
C VAL A 182 16.37 -12.65 7.20
N PRO A 183 17.43 -13.07 6.49
CA PRO A 183 18.18 -12.17 5.62
C PRO A 183 17.33 -11.51 4.54
N PRO A 184 17.58 -10.22 4.19
CA PRO A 184 16.77 -9.46 3.23
C PRO A 184 16.61 -10.14 1.87
N GLU A 185 17.64 -10.81 1.37
CA GLU A 185 17.63 -11.54 0.08
C GLU A 185 16.66 -12.74 0.05
N LYS A 186 16.12 -13.13 1.19
CA LYS A 186 15.03 -14.12 1.26
C LYS A 186 13.67 -13.51 0.97
N PHE A 187 13.54 -12.19 1.12
CA PHE A 187 12.28 -11.48 0.87
C PHE A 187 12.17 -10.96 -0.56
N SER A 188 13.31 -10.55 -1.14
CA SER A 188 13.38 -9.85 -2.42
C SER A 188 14.82 -9.94 -2.97
N ASP A 189 14.98 -9.98 -4.27
CA ASP A 189 16.29 -9.92 -4.94
C ASP A 189 16.72 -8.49 -5.30
N ASP A 190 15.79 -7.54 -5.33
CA ASP A 190 16.03 -6.13 -5.65
C ASP A 190 15.76 -5.16 -4.48
N MET A 191 15.52 -5.68 -3.28
CA MET A 191 15.17 -4.95 -2.06
C MET A 191 13.77 -4.33 -2.05
N VAL A 192 12.99 -4.42 -3.13
CA VAL A 192 11.69 -3.74 -3.29
C VAL A 192 10.56 -4.72 -3.51
N HIS A 193 10.68 -5.59 -4.53
CA HIS A 193 9.60 -6.49 -4.95
C HIS A 193 9.60 -7.79 -4.14
N PRO A 194 8.57 -8.01 -3.29
CA PRO A 194 8.54 -9.19 -2.43
C PRO A 194 8.35 -10.49 -3.21
N TYR A 195 9.02 -11.56 -2.81
CA TYR A 195 8.63 -12.90 -3.21
C TYR A 195 7.24 -13.28 -2.68
N VAL A 196 6.59 -14.26 -3.27
CA VAL A 196 5.21 -14.65 -2.97
C VAL A 196 4.96 -14.87 -1.47
N TRP A 197 5.87 -15.56 -0.75
CA TRP A 197 5.71 -15.78 0.68
C TRP A 197 5.82 -14.47 1.50
N ALA A 198 6.65 -13.52 1.04
CA ALA A 198 6.77 -12.21 1.69
C ALA A 198 5.50 -11.37 1.46
N HIS A 199 4.87 -11.48 0.30
CA HIS A 199 3.53 -10.92 0.07
C HIS A 199 2.48 -11.54 1.01
N ALA A 200 2.52 -12.87 1.23
CA ALA A 200 1.62 -13.52 2.18
C ALA A 200 1.85 -12.99 3.62
N TRP A 201 3.11 -12.74 4.00
CA TRP A 201 3.43 -12.14 5.28
C TRP A 201 2.94 -10.68 5.38
N ILE A 202 3.08 -9.85 4.32
CA ILE A 202 2.52 -8.49 4.26
C ILE A 202 1.00 -8.52 4.44
N ALA A 203 0.32 -9.47 3.81
CA ALA A 203 -1.12 -9.65 3.98
C ALA A 203 -1.52 -9.94 5.44
N GLN A 204 -0.74 -10.77 6.14
CA GLN A 204 -0.95 -10.99 7.58
C GLN A 204 -0.83 -9.69 8.38
N GLN A 205 0.20 -8.86 8.08
CA GLN A 205 0.37 -7.59 8.78
C GLN A 205 -0.80 -6.63 8.53
N TRP A 206 -1.33 -6.62 7.31
CA TRP A 206 -2.52 -5.84 6.95
C TRP A 206 -3.76 -6.32 7.74
N LEU A 207 -4.00 -7.63 7.80
CA LEU A 207 -5.12 -8.23 8.55
C LEU A 207 -5.01 -7.96 10.06
N GLU A 208 -3.80 -8.07 10.62
CA GLU A 208 -3.53 -7.80 12.04
C GLU A 208 -3.80 -6.32 12.38
N ALA A 209 -3.35 -5.38 11.53
CA ALA A 209 -3.54 -3.96 11.75
C ALA A 209 -5.02 -3.54 11.65
N THR A 210 -5.75 -4.11 10.70
CA THR A 210 -7.17 -3.80 10.45
C THR A 210 -8.13 -4.54 11.38
N LYS A 211 -7.67 -5.64 11.98
CA LYS A 211 -8.48 -6.56 12.83
C LYS A 211 -9.66 -7.19 12.09
N LEU A 212 -9.49 -7.40 10.77
CA LEU A 212 -10.43 -8.09 9.89
C LEU A 212 -10.26 -9.62 9.88
#